data_a50bfc49b97622d218b70cf8d25f3989
#
_entry.id   a50bfc49b97622d218b70cf8d25f3989
#
_cell.length_a   1.000
_cell.length_b   1.000
_cell.length_c   1.000
_cell.angle_alpha   90.00
_cell.angle_beta   90.00
_cell.angle_gamma   90.00
#
_symmetry.space_group_name_H-M   'P 1'
#
loop_
_entity.id
_entity.type
_entity.pdbx_description
1 polymer ?
#
loop_
_entity_poly.entity_id
_entity_poly.type
_entity_poly.pdbx_seq_one_letter_code
_entity_poly.pdbx_strand_id
1 'polypeptide(L)'
;KISDPIQLWSAVLYGTVKLFLFAAPLSAENPGGIFYELAKWLAPILTSAFIFTQISNVLLHLKNMFLNGISRKHVILFGDSPVARALLTNLLADRESYRISFVTKQFLEEQRKNKLERKGIASYQLDFEKCDQNEIRDLFLALHISSAKYLFFTGESDLENFSLYASVIGRIRPKKNIVSFVHCESNTVIGYMEDLRPEGMDTVY
;
A
#
# COMPACT_ATOMS: atom_id res chain seq x y z
N LYS A 1 -10.59 -15.83 -49.70
CA LYS A 1 -11.84 -16.23 -49.03
C LYS A 1 -11.47 -17.10 -47.84
N ILE A 2 -11.59 -16.56 -46.63
CA ILE A 2 -11.41 -17.31 -45.40
C ILE A 2 -12.70 -18.12 -45.23
N SER A 3 -12.63 -19.41 -45.50
CA SER A 3 -13.79 -20.32 -45.46
C SER A 3 -13.90 -21.07 -44.14
N ASP A 4 -12.91 -20.94 -43.25
CA ASP A 4 -12.88 -21.59 -41.94
C ASP A 4 -13.22 -20.58 -40.82
N PRO A 5 -14.29 -20.83 -40.02
CA PRO A 5 -14.69 -19.94 -38.95
C PRO A 5 -13.56 -19.76 -37.89
N ILE A 6 -12.70 -20.75 -37.69
CA ILE A 6 -11.58 -20.64 -36.75
C ILE A 6 -10.54 -19.62 -37.25
N GLN A 7 -10.24 -19.64 -38.58
CA GLN A 7 -9.32 -18.67 -39.16
C GLN A 7 -9.88 -17.24 -39.13
N LEU A 8 -11.20 -17.08 -39.30
CA LEU A 8 -11.87 -15.80 -39.20
C LEU A 8 -11.73 -15.23 -37.75
N TRP A 9 -12.04 -16.03 -36.75
CA TRP A 9 -11.94 -15.62 -35.37
C TRP A 9 -10.49 -15.29 -34.93
N SER A 10 -9.52 -16.10 -35.35
CA SER A 10 -8.12 -15.82 -35.10
C SER A 10 -7.64 -14.52 -35.72
N ALA A 11 -8.07 -14.23 -36.94
CA ALA A 11 -7.73 -12.98 -37.66
C ALA A 11 -8.37 -11.76 -36.96
N VAL A 12 -9.62 -11.86 -36.50
CA VAL A 12 -10.31 -10.80 -35.75
C VAL A 12 -9.58 -10.54 -34.43
N LEU A 13 -9.27 -11.59 -33.68
CA LEU A 13 -8.60 -11.47 -32.40
C LEU A 13 -7.20 -10.87 -32.53
N TYR A 14 -6.45 -11.31 -33.53
CA TYR A 14 -5.14 -10.75 -33.87
C TYR A 14 -5.21 -9.28 -34.29
N GLY A 15 -6.20 -8.93 -35.12
CA GLY A 15 -6.46 -7.54 -35.53
C GLY A 15 -6.79 -6.64 -34.32
N THR A 16 -7.62 -7.15 -33.40
CA THR A 16 -7.98 -6.43 -32.19
C THR A 16 -6.73 -6.17 -31.30
N VAL A 17 -5.89 -7.18 -31.09
CA VAL A 17 -4.64 -7.02 -30.33
C VAL A 17 -3.71 -5.99 -30.98
N LYS A 18 -3.60 -6.02 -32.34
CA LYS A 18 -2.80 -5.02 -33.05
C LYS A 18 -3.33 -3.59 -32.88
N LEU A 19 -4.64 -3.39 -32.79
CA LEU A 19 -5.22 -2.07 -32.54
C LEU A 19 -4.74 -1.52 -31.20
N PHE A 20 -4.74 -2.36 -30.14
CA PHE A 20 -4.29 -1.95 -28.80
C PHE A 20 -2.79 -1.68 -28.72
N LEU A 21 -1.98 -2.31 -29.56
CA LEU A 21 -0.52 -2.18 -29.57
C LEU A 21 0.04 -1.15 -30.57
N PHE A 22 -0.80 -0.29 -31.15
CA PHE A 22 -0.42 0.63 -32.25
C PHE A 22 0.20 -0.05 -33.48
N ALA A 23 0.02 -1.35 -33.59
CA ALA A 23 0.60 -2.13 -34.68
C ALA A 23 -0.35 -2.30 -35.88
N ALA A 24 -1.52 -1.67 -35.85
CA ALA A 24 -2.46 -1.72 -36.97
C ALA A 24 -1.93 -0.85 -38.11
N PRO A 25 -1.92 -1.37 -39.36
CA PRO A 25 -1.50 -0.60 -40.51
C PRO A 25 -2.42 0.61 -40.70
N LEU A 26 -1.83 1.78 -40.91
CA LEU A 26 -2.54 3.04 -41.17
C LEU A 26 -3.07 3.13 -42.60
N SER A 27 -2.87 2.07 -43.45
CA SER A 27 -3.25 2.07 -44.83
C SER A 27 -4.77 2.01 -45.02
N ALA A 28 -5.23 2.83 -45.98
CA ALA A 28 -6.64 3.10 -46.29
C ALA A 28 -7.41 1.95 -46.95
N GLU A 29 -6.85 0.76 -47.06
CA GLU A 29 -7.44 -0.36 -47.79
C GLU A 29 -8.44 -1.23 -47.01
N ASN A 30 -8.70 -0.89 -45.74
CA ASN A 30 -9.66 -1.64 -44.93
C ASN A 30 -11.06 -1.01 -44.98
N PRO A 31 -12.08 -1.75 -45.43
CA PRO A 31 -13.46 -1.26 -45.55
C PRO A 31 -14.19 -1.18 -44.20
N GLY A 32 -13.48 -0.84 -43.15
CA GLY A 32 -14.01 -0.90 -41.78
C GLY A 32 -14.68 0.38 -41.33
N GLY A 33 -15.49 1.03 -42.13
CA GLY A 33 -16.34 2.16 -41.73
C GLY A 33 -15.81 3.11 -40.61
N ILE A 34 -16.56 4.12 -40.31
CA ILE A 34 -16.18 5.17 -39.32
C ILE A 34 -15.89 4.62 -37.92
N PHE A 35 -16.55 3.53 -37.51
CA PHE A 35 -16.34 2.90 -36.22
C PHE A 35 -14.98 2.21 -36.11
N TYR A 36 -14.48 1.63 -37.19
CA TYR A 36 -13.15 1.03 -37.26
C TYR A 36 -12.06 2.12 -37.14
N GLU A 37 -12.21 3.21 -37.86
CA GLU A 37 -11.27 4.34 -37.75
C GLU A 37 -11.26 4.96 -36.37
N LEU A 38 -12.43 5.13 -35.73
CA LEU A 38 -12.51 5.58 -34.35
C LEU A 38 -11.83 4.60 -33.37
N ALA A 39 -12.09 3.29 -33.49
CA ALA A 39 -11.49 2.26 -32.66
C ALA A 39 -9.95 2.22 -32.76
N LYS A 40 -9.43 2.41 -34.00
CA LYS A 40 -8.00 2.45 -34.31
C LYS A 40 -7.24 3.53 -33.51
N TRP A 41 -7.89 4.66 -33.25
CA TRP A 41 -7.31 5.75 -32.47
C TRP A 41 -7.64 5.65 -30.97
N LEU A 42 -8.88 5.29 -30.65
CA LEU A 42 -9.33 5.26 -29.24
C LEU A 42 -8.73 4.10 -28.46
N ALA A 43 -8.59 2.91 -29.06
CA ALA A 43 -8.09 1.74 -28.36
C ALA A 43 -6.66 1.95 -27.82
N PRO A 44 -5.67 2.41 -28.60
CA PRO A 44 -4.34 2.69 -28.10
C PRO A 44 -4.30 3.79 -27.05
N ILE A 45 -5.10 4.85 -27.23
CA ILE A 45 -5.18 5.97 -26.26
C ILE A 45 -5.68 5.46 -24.90
N LEU A 46 -6.78 4.69 -24.89
CA LEU A 46 -7.35 4.13 -23.66
C LEU A 46 -6.40 3.14 -22.99
N THR A 47 -5.75 2.28 -23.78
CA THR A 47 -4.77 1.32 -23.28
C THR A 47 -3.57 2.04 -22.66
N SER A 48 -3.05 3.06 -23.34
CA SER A 48 -1.93 3.86 -22.82
C SER A 48 -2.32 4.61 -21.55
N ALA A 49 -3.51 5.19 -21.48
CA ALA A 49 -4.02 5.85 -20.28
C ALA A 49 -4.17 4.87 -19.10
N PHE A 50 -4.67 3.66 -19.36
CA PHE A 50 -4.78 2.62 -18.35
C PHE A 50 -3.40 2.19 -17.84
N ILE A 51 -2.46 1.86 -18.74
CA ILE A 51 -1.08 1.47 -18.38
C ILE A 51 -0.40 2.59 -17.59
N PHE A 52 -0.53 3.84 -18.04
CA PHE A 52 0.04 5.00 -17.33
C PHE A 52 -0.52 5.15 -15.92
N THR A 53 -1.82 4.92 -15.75
CA THR A 53 -2.46 4.97 -14.43
C THR A 53 -1.90 3.90 -13.49
N GLN A 54 -1.74 2.66 -13.97
CA GLN A 54 -1.17 1.56 -13.18
C GLN A 54 0.29 1.84 -12.80
N ILE A 55 1.10 2.27 -13.76
CA ILE A 55 2.51 2.61 -13.50
C ILE A 55 2.60 3.77 -12.49
N SER A 56 1.76 4.79 -12.61
CA SER A 56 1.75 5.93 -11.69
C SER A 56 1.43 5.51 -10.25
N ASN A 57 0.50 4.58 -10.04
CA ASN A 57 0.18 4.06 -8.71
C ASN A 57 1.36 3.30 -8.11
N VAL A 58 2.03 2.44 -8.89
CA VAL A 58 3.23 1.70 -8.45
C VAL A 58 4.37 2.68 -8.10
N LEU A 59 4.61 3.68 -8.95
CA LEU A 59 5.65 4.70 -8.71
C LEU A 59 5.36 5.53 -7.46
N LEU A 60 4.08 5.87 -7.18
CA LEU A 60 3.70 6.57 -5.96
C LEU A 60 3.98 5.73 -4.71
N HIS A 61 3.66 4.43 -4.77
CA HIS A 61 3.95 3.51 -3.66
C HIS A 61 5.46 3.41 -3.40
N LEU A 62 6.25 3.16 -4.44
CA LEU A 62 7.71 3.08 -4.35
C LEU A 62 8.33 4.38 -3.82
N LYS A 63 7.85 5.53 -4.32
CA LYS A 63 8.27 6.85 -3.83
C LYS A 63 8.00 7.00 -2.34
N ASN A 64 6.78 6.67 -1.89
CA ASN A 64 6.41 6.81 -0.48
C ASN A 64 7.24 5.87 0.40
N MET A 65 7.45 4.62 -0.01
CA MET A 65 8.30 3.66 0.68
C MET A 65 9.75 4.18 0.82
N PHE A 66 10.33 4.66 -0.27
CA PHE A 66 11.71 5.19 -0.27
C PHE A 66 11.84 6.43 0.62
N LEU A 67 10.90 7.37 0.52
CA LEU A 67 10.91 8.59 1.33
C LEU A 67 10.73 8.30 2.83
N ASN A 68 9.94 7.27 3.18
CA ASN A 68 9.78 6.83 4.57
C ASN A 68 11.09 6.33 5.16
N GLY A 69 11.88 5.58 4.37
CA GLY A 69 13.19 5.07 4.80
C GLY A 69 14.23 6.14 5.11
N ILE A 70 14.14 7.30 4.46
CA ILE A 70 15.10 8.40 4.62
C ILE A 70 14.62 9.43 5.66
N SER A 71 13.33 9.47 5.95
CA SER A 71 12.74 10.51 6.79
C SER A 71 13.11 10.33 8.27
N ARG A 72 13.58 11.42 8.90
CA ARG A 72 13.78 11.48 10.36
C ARG A 72 12.46 11.60 11.15
N LYS A 73 11.33 11.86 10.49
CA LYS A 73 10.00 12.02 11.07
C LYS A 73 9.07 10.91 10.56
N HIS A 74 9.56 9.68 10.47
CA HIS A 74 8.78 8.53 10.05
C HIS A 74 7.91 8.02 11.19
N VAL A 75 6.62 7.88 10.91
CA VAL A 75 5.58 7.39 11.82
C VAL A 75 4.99 6.11 11.25
N ILE A 76 4.90 5.08 12.06
CA ILE A 76 4.25 3.83 11.66
C ILE A 76 3.01 3.64 12.55
N LEU A 77 1.87 3.47 11.90
CA LEU A 77 0.58 3.28 12.54
C LEU A 77 0.08 1.86 12.27
N PHE A 78 -0.06 1.06 13.32
CA PHE A 78 -0.60 -0.29 13.27
C PHE A 78 -2.05 -0.31 13.78
N GLY A 79 -2.95 -0.94 13.02
CA GLY A 79 -4.38 -1.06 13.34
C GLY A 79 -5.26 -0.10 12.53
N ASP A 80 -6.57 -0.37 12.47
CA ASP A 80 -7.57 0.44 11.72
C ASP A 80 -8.80 0.78 12.59
N SER A 81 -8.57 1.08 13.87
CA SER A 81 -9.62 1.53 14.80
C SER A 81 -10.08 2.96 14.49
N PRO A 82 -11.18 3.43 15.07
CA PRO A 82 -11.58 4.84 15.02
C PRO A 82 -10.47 5.78 15.52
N VAL A 83 -9.73 5.35 16.55
CA VAL A 83 -8.58 6.10 17.10
C VAL A 83 -7.47 6.23 16.06
N ALA A 84 -7.15 5.13 15.35
CA ALA A 84 -6.18 5.14 14.26
C ALA A 84 -6.54 6.15 13.18
N ARG A 85 -7.82 6.19 12.77
CA ARG A 85 -8.33 7.11 11.74
C ARG A 85 -8.29 8.57 12.17
N ALA A 86 -8.65 8.85 13.42
CA ALA A 86 -8.54 10.19 13.99
C ALA A 86 -7.09 10.66 14.07
N LEU A 87 -6.19 9.81 14.55
CA LEU A 87 -4.76 10.08 14.62
C LEU A 87 -4.17 10.35 13.23
N LEU A 88 -4.51 9.50 12.25
CA LEU A 88 -4.08 9.69 10.87
C LEU A 88 -4.52 11.03 10.29
N THR A 89 -5.76 11.43 10.58
CA THR A 89 -6.30 12.73 10.14
C THR A 89 -5.55 13.88 10.78
N ASN A 90 -5.25 13.81 12.08
CA ASN A 90 -4.51 14.83 12.81
C ASN A 90 -3.05 14.93 12.34
N LEU A 91 -2.37 13.80 12.13
CA LEU A 91 -1.00 13.78 11.61
C LEU A 91 -0.90 14.38 10.20
N LEU A 92 -1.94 14.22 9.38
CA LEU A 92 -2.00 14.83 8.04
C LEU A 92 -2.30 16.33 8.10
N ALA A 93 -3.02 16.80 9.12
CA ALA A 93 -3.33 18.22 9.31
C ALA A 93 -2.16 19.00 9.95
N ASP A 94 -1.22 18.28 10.58
CA ASP A 94 -0.06 18.91 11.20
C ASP A 94 0.86 19.51 10.12
N ARG A 95 1.33 20.72 10.39
CA ARG A 95 2.31 21.43 9.54
C ARG A 95 3.69 20.73 9.54
N GLU A 96 3.97 19.90 10.54
CA GLU A 96 5.13 19.05 10.54
C GLU A 96 4.93 17.92 9.54
N SER A 97 5.66 17.93 8.43
CA SER A 97 5.59 16.91 7.35
C SER A 97 6.05 15.54 7.86
N TYR A 98 5.17 14.83 8.57
CA TYR A 98 5.40 13.43 8.94
C TYR A 98 5.32 12.54 7.70
N ARG A 99 6.18 11.55 7.65
CA ARG A 99 6.06 10.42 6.71
C ARG A 99 5.34 9.29 7.41
N ILE A 100 4.21 8.86 6.86
CA ILE A 100 3.32 7.93 7.52
C ILE A 100 3.28 6.61 6.76
N SER A 101 3.54 5.51 7.48
CA SER A 101 3.24 4.15 7.03
C SER A 101 2.06 3.63 7.84
N PHE A 102 1.05 3.13 7.15
CA PHE A 102 -0.17 2.61 7.74
C PHE A 102 -0.26 1.11 7.49
N VAL A 103 -0.35 0.32 8.55
CA VAL A 103 -0.43 -1.14 8.51
C VAL A 103 -1.78 -1.58 9.08
N THR A 104 -2.55 -2.32 8.29
CA THR A 104 -3.88 -2.80 8.70
C THR A 104 -4.03 -4.30 8.41
N LYS A 105 -4.81 -4.99 9.27
CA LYS A 105 -5.25 -6.37 9.05
C LYS A 105 -6.35 -6.46 8.00
N GLN A 106 -7.18 -5.42 7.90
CA GLN A 106 -8.33 -5.38 6.99
C GLN A 106 -7.90 -5.15 5.55
N PHE A 107 -8.63 -5.79 4.64
CA PHE A 107 -8.46 -5.53 3.21
C PHE A 107 -8.79 -4.07 2.90
N LEU A 108 -7.81 -3.36 2.35
CA LEU A 108 -8.03 -2.01 1.87
C LEU A 108 -8.52 -2.07 0.42
N GLU A 109 -9.71 -1.55 0.18
CA GLU A 109 -10.19 -1.32 -1.18
C GLU A 109 -9.17 -0.50 -1.96
N GLU A 110 -8.94 -0.85 -3.22
CA GLU A 110 -7.92 -0.21 -4.06
C GLU A 110 -8.11 1.31 -4.14
N GLN A 111 -9.36 1.78 -4.18
CA GLN A 111 -9.67 3.21 -4.15
C GLN A 111 -9.19 3.90 -2.86
N ARG A 112 -9.38 3.26 -1.70
CA ARG A 112 -8.93 3.76 -0.41
C ARG A 112 -7.40 3.76 -0.33
N LYS A 113 -6.76 2.69 -0.77
CA LYS A 113 -5.31 2.58 -0.85
C LYS A 113 -4.72 3.70 -1.71
N ASN A 114 -5.20 3.88 -2.93
CA ASN A 114 -4.76 4.92 -3.85
C ASN A 114 -4.96 6.34 -3.27
N LYS A 115 -6.07 6.56 -2.54
CA LYS A 115 -6.32 7.84 -1.86
C LYS A 115 -5.31 8.13 -0.75
N LEU A 116 -4.92 7.11 0.03
CA LEU A 116 -3.90 7.22 1.07
C LEU A 116 -2.53 7.52 0.44
N GLU A 117 -2.15 6.79 -0.59
CA GLU A 117 -0.85 6.96 -1.25
C GLU A 117 -0.69 8.33 -1.93
N ARG A 118 -1.77 8.88 -2.53
CA ARG A 118 -1.78 10.25 -3.04
C ARG A 118 -1.56 11.30 -1.95
N LYS A 119 -1.93 10.99 -0.70
CA LYS A 119 -1.65 11.84 0.47
C LYS A 119 -0.24 11.61 1.06
N GLY A 120 0.58 10.78 0.44
CA GLY A 120 1.93 10.48 0.88
C GLY A 120 2.02 9.41 1.98
N ILE A 121 0.93 8.65 2.19
CA ILE A 121 0.87 7.55 3.16
C ILE A 121 1.16 6.25 2.43
N ALA A 122 2.18 5.52 2.86
CA ALA A 122 2.40 4.17 2.38
C ALA A 122 1.50 3.20 3.16
N SER A 123 0.63 2.47 2.47
CA SER A 123 -0.32 1.55 3.10
C SER A 123 0.08 0.10 2.86
N TYR A 124 0.03 -0.69 3.92
CA TYR A 124 0.39 -2.11 3.93
C TYR A 124 -0.75 -2.91 4.55
N GLN A 125 -0.94 -4.12 4.02
CA GLN A 125 -1.89 -5.07 4.58
C GLN A 125 -1.13 -6.27 5.10
N LEU A 126 -1.29 -6.59 6.38
CA LEU A 126 -0.74 -7.78 7.00
C LEU A 126 -1.59 -8.23 8.19
N ASP A 127 -1.91 -9.52 8.20
CA ASP A 127 -2.52 -10.19 9.35
C ASP A 127 -1.43 -10.93 10.14
N PHE A 128 -0.93 -10.32 11.22
CA PHE A 128 0.17 -10.86 12.02
C PHE A 128 -0.12 -12.24 12.64
N GLU A 129 -1.39 -12.62 12.75
CA GLU A 129 -1.80 -13.93 13.27
C GLU A 129 -1.67 -15.04 12.22
N LYS A 130 -1.76 -14.70 10.94
CA LYS A 130 -1.79 -15.66 9.84
C LYS A 130 -0.53 -15.66 8.99
N CYS A 131 0.26 -14.58 9.07
CA CYS A 131 1.44 -14.42 8.24
C CYS A 131 2.63 -15.26 8.75
N ASP A 132 3.44 -15.72 7.80
CA ASP A 132 4.67 -16.38 8.13
C ASP A 132 5.79 -15.40 8.57
N GLN A 133 6.90 -15.96 9.08
CA GLN A 133 8.03 -15.16 9.57
C GLN A 133 8.72 -14.37 8.46
N ASN A 134 8.68 -14.85 7.20
CA ASN A 134 9.30 -14.18 6.07
C ASN A 134 8.47 -12.98 5.65
N GLU A 135 7.15 -13.12 5.58
CA GLU A 135 6.22 -12.03 5.28
C GLU A 135 6.34 -10.87 6.28
N ILE A 136 6.42 -11.20 7.59
CA ILE A 136 6.62 -10.20 8.64
C ILE A 136 7.98 -9.50 8.49
N ARG A 137 9.04 -10.26 8.20
CA ARG A 137 10.38 -9.70 7.97
C ARG A 137 10.39 -8.76 6.77
N ASP A 138 9.78 -9.17 5.67
CA ASP A 138 9.73 -8.40 4.42
C ASP A 138 8.92 -7.11 4.62
N LEU A 139 7.81 -7.17 5.38
CA LEU A 139 7.08 -5.98 5.80
C LEU A 139 7.97 -5.05 6.63
N PHE A 140 8.71 -5.56 7.60
CA PHE A 140 9.57 -4.72 8.45
C PHE A 140 10.70 -4.05 7.68
N LEU A 141 11.22 -4.72 6.66
CA LEU A 141 12.17 -4.13 5.72
C LEU A 141 11.51 -3.02 4.89
N ALA A 142 10.33 -3.28 4.33
CA ALA A 142 9.57 -2.30 3.55
C ALA A 142 9.14 -1.08 4.38
N LEU A 143 8.78 -1.29 5.65
CA LEU A 143 8.44 -0.23 6.60
C LEU A 143 9.64 0.57 7.08
N HIS A 144 10.88 0.09 6.86
CA HIS A 144 12.07 0.69 7.48
C HIS A 144 11.89 0.95 8.99
N ILE A 145 11.32 -0.02 9.72
CA ILE A 145 10.86 0.14 11.09
C ILE A 145 11.95 0.64 12.04
N SER A 146 13.21 0.27 11.79
CA SER A 146 14.37 0.70 12.56
C SER A 146 14.70 2.20 12.42
N SER A 147 14.13 2.88 11.43
CA SER A 147 14.27 4.32 11.21
C SER A 147 13.06 5.12 11.66
N ALA A 148 12.01 4.44 12.14
CA ALA A 148 10.83 5.10 12.65
C ALA A 148 11.14 5.94 13.89
N LYS A 149 10.48 7.09 14.02
CA LYS A 149 10.52 7.92 15.21
C LYS A 149 9.41 7.56 16.18
N TYR A 150 8.23 7.27 15.63
CA TYR A 150 7.04 6.93 16.40
C TYR A 150 6.39 5.66 15.86
N LEU A 151 6.00 4.77 16.78
CA LEU A 151 5.19 3.59 16.51
C LEU A 151 3.87 3.74 17.26
N PHE A 152 2.76 3.62 16.57
CA PHE A 152 1.43 3.67 17.18
C PHE A 152 0.74 2.32 16.99
N PHE A 153 0.24 1.77 18.09
CA PHE A 153 -0.53 0.53 18.13
C PHE A 153 -1.96 0.88 18.53
N THR A 154 -2.85 0.87 17.56
CA THR A 154 -4.23 1.38 17.67
C THR A 154 -5.23 0.43 17.00
N GLY A 155 -5.15 -0.85 17.33
CA GLY A 155 -6.14 -1.86 16.99
C GLY A 155 -7.47 -1.65 17.71
N GLU A 156 -8.42 -2.54 17.49
CA GLU A 156 -9.79 -2.42 18.01
C GLU A 156 -9.92 -2.86 19.47
N SER A 157 -8.93 -3.61 20.02
CA SER A 157 -8.94 -4.11 21.39
C SER A 157 -7.54 -4.10 22.00
N ASP A 158 -7.50 -4.11 23.34
CA ASP A 158 -6.25 -4.20 24.13
C ASP A 158 -5.46 -5.45 23.77
N LEU A 159 -6.13 -6.59 23.56
CA LEU A 159 -5.49 -7.85 23.21
C LEU A 159 -4.86 -7.77 21.80
N GLU A 160 -5.53 -7.15 20.85
CA GLU A 160 -4.98 -6.91 19.51
C GLU A 160 -3.75 -6.00 19.59
N ASN A 161 -3.85 -4.91 20.35
CA ASN A 161 -2.73 -3.98 20.54
C ASN A 161 -1.54 -4.65 21.25
N PHE A 162 -1.79 -5.50 22.23
CA PHE A 162 -0.75 -6.31 22.87
C PHE A 162 -0.09 -7.27 21.88
N SER A 163 -0.89 -7.98 21.07
CA SER A 163 -0.38 -8.92 20.07
C SER A 163 0.47 -8.22 19.01
N LEU A 164 0.00 -7.09 18.49
CA LEU A 164 0.73 -6.24 17.55
C LEU A 164 2.04 -5.72 18.17
N TYR A 165 1.97 -5.17 19.38
CA TYR A 165 3.13 -4.66 20.12
C TYR A 165 4.17 -5.75 20.32
N ALA A 166 3.77 -6.90 20.89
CA ALA A 166 4.67 -8.03 21.16
C ALA A 166 5.30 -8.56 19.87
N SER A 167 4.52 -8.67 18.78
CA SER A 167 4.99 -9.13 17.49
C SER A 167 6.03 -8.20 16.86
N VAL A 168 5.84 -6.89 17.02
CA VAL A 168 6.77 -5.88 16.51
C VAL A 168 8.00 -5.77 17.39
N ILE A 169 7.82 -5.56 18.69
CA ILE A 169 8.90 -5.29 19.63
C ILE A 169 9.86 -6.49 19.79
N GLY A 170 9.34 -7.71 19.80
CA GLY A 170 10.16 -8.92 19.87
C GLY A 170 11.08 -9.14 18.66
N ARG A 171 10.88 -8.42 17.58
CA ARG A 171 11.64 -8.59 16.32
C ARG A 171 12.49 -7.40 15.91
N ILE A 172 12.25 -6.24 16.51
CA ILE A 172 13.08 -5.06 16.24
C ILE A 172 14.21 -4.97 17.27
N ARG A 173 15.38 -4.54 16.79
CA ARG A 173 16.42 -4.01 17.68
C ARG A 173 16.20 -2.50 17.76
N PRO A 174 15.61 -1.98 18.84
CA PRO A 174 15.31 -0.56 18.91
C PRO A 174 16.60 0.24 18.81
N LYS A 175 16.66 1.14 17.85
CA LYS A 175 17.65 2.22 17.90
C LYS A 175 17.18 3.18 19.00
N LYS A 176 18.11 3.72 19.77
CA LYS A 176 17.83 4.80 20.72
C LYS A 176 16.96 5.86 20.03
N ASN A 177 15.86 6.25 20.67
CA ASN A 177 14.92 7.31 20.29
C ASN A 177 13.67 6.88 19.48
N ILE A 178 13.31 5.61 19.45
CA ILE A 178 11.97 5.20 19.01
C ILE A 178 11.02 5.35 20.19
N VAL A 179 9.91 6.05 20.00
CA VAL A 179 8.83 6.15 21.00
C VAL A 179 7.64 5.36 20.49
N SER A 180 7.11 4.45 21.32
CA SER A 180 5.89 3.71 21.02
C SER A 180 4.72 4.23 21.83
N PHE A 181 3.57 4.30 21.18
CA PHE A 181 2.28 4.64 21.78
C PHE A 181 1.35 3.45 21.60
N VAL A 182 0.80 2.96 22.69
CA VAL A 182 -0.12 1.82 22.66
C VAL A 182 -1.45 2.25 23.25
N HIS A 183 -2.51 2.15 22.46
CA HIS A 183 -3.85 2.39 22.97
C HIS A 183 -4.30 1.19 23.79
N CYS A 184 -4.38 1.35 25.11
CA CYS A 184 -4.74 0.28 26.05
C CYS A 184 -5.49 0.86 27.25
N GLU A 185 -6.60 0.24 27.62
CA GLU A 185 -7.42 0.63 28.76
C GLU A 185 -7.18 -0.29 29.98
N SER A 186 -6.68 -1.50 29.74
CA SER A 186 -6.46 -2.51 30.79
C SER A 186 -5.10 -2.38 31.46
N ASN A 187 -5.08 -2.06 32.74
CA ASN A 187 -3.84 -2.01 33.55
C ASN A 187 -3.07 -3.34 33.57
N THR A 188 -3.78 -4.48 33.50
CA THR A 188 -3.15 -5.80 33.45
C THR A 188 -2.38 -6.00 32.14
N VAL A 189 -2.96 -5.57 31.03
CA VAL A 189 -2.30 -5.67 29.72
C VAL A 189 -1.11 -4.72 29.64
N ILE A 190 -1.23 -3.52 30.22
CA ILE A 190 -0.12 -2.55 30.33
C ILE A 190 1.06 -3.19 31.07
N GLY A 191 0.81 -3.87 32.20
CA GLY A 191 1.86 -4.56 32.96
C GLY A 191 2.63 -5.58 32.11
N TYR A 192 1.93 -6.40 31.32
CA TYR A 192 2.58 -7.33 30.40
C TYR A 192 3.39 -6.64 29.29
N MET A 193 2.92 -5.49 28.81
CA MET A 193 3.66 -4.71 27.79
C MET A 193 4.93 -4.10 28.40
N GLU A 194 4.89 -3.65 29.65
CA GLU A 194 6.06 -3.12 30.35
C GLU A 194 7.16 -4.17 30.50
N ASP A 195 6.79 -5.42 30.82
CA ASP A 195 7.73 -6.54 30.92
C ASP A 195 8.40 -6.88 29.57
N LEU A 196 7.70 -6.64 28.46
CA LEU A 196 8.23 -6.86 27.11
C LEU A 196 9.04 -5.68 26.57
N ARG A 197 9.01 -4.52 27.23
CA ARG A 197 9.64 -3.30 26.73
C ARG A 197 11.17 -3.46 26.62
N PRO A 198 11.76 -3.22 25.43
CA PRO A 198 13.20 -3.25 25.27
C PRO A 198 13.88 -2.09 26.01
N GLU A 199 15.09 -2.32 26.48
CA GLU A 199 15.91 -1.26 27.06
C GLU A 199 16.14 -0.12 26.05
N GLY A 200 15.94 1.13 26.51
CA GLY A 200 16.18 2.33 25.72
C GLY A 200 15.05 2.71 24.75
N MET A 201 13.88 2.07 24.88
CA MET A 201 12.67 2.45 24.17
C MET A 201 11.65 3.06 25.11
N ASP A 202 11.14 4.24 24.79
CA ASP A 202 10.06 4.86 25.54
C ASP A 202 8.72 4.32 25.04
N THR A 203 7.86 3.89 25.96
CA THR A 203 6.49 3.43 25.64
C THR A 203 5.49 4.24 26.45
N VAL A 204 4.45 4.73 25.80
CA VAL A 204 3.33 5.50 26.36
C VAL A 204 2.05 4.70 26.14
N TYR A 205 1.25 4.51 27.17
CA TYR A 205 0.01 3.74 27.17
C TYR A 205 -1.20 4.67 27.32
#